data_2d6829895f502f6697ca9058ba731589
#
_entry.id   2d6829895f502f6697ca9058ba731589
#
_cell.length_a   1.000
_cell.length_b   1.000
_cell.length_c   1.000
_cell.angle_alpha   90.00
_cell.angle_beta   90.00
_cell.angle_gamma   90.00
#
_symmetry.space_group_name_H-M   'P 1'
#
loop_
_entity.id
_entity.type
_entity.pdbx_description
1 polymer ?
#
loop_
_entity_poly.entity_id
_entity_poly.type
_entity_poly.pdbx_seq_one_letter_code
_entity_poly.pdbx_strand_id
1 'polypeptide(L)'
;MYRVLTGLGYFLGLEKCISSPATRLQYLGMFIDTNEQAFIVPQDKHQRFAELREVILGCKTSVSLKSIQKMMGKCNSFSLAFPGTKFYVREMAAAIGKAGHGREVTFTQGLRKELEFGGFLDTWDKCVPWRQERRVSLVMSTDASSHRWAVIFHFPPRKQEIGDYWEEDIH
;
A
#
# COMPACT_ATOMS: atom_id res chain seq x y z
N MET A 1 -13.96 28.40 -8.93
CA MET A 1 -13.59 27.65 -7.72
C MET A 1 -12.93 28.52 -6.65
N TYR A 2 -11.85 29.26 -6.92
CA TYR A 2 -11.16 30.11 -5.92
C TYR A 2 -12.11 31.09 -5.20
N ARG A 3 -12.96 31.82 -5.94
CA ARG A 3 -13.92 32.77 -5.36
C ARG A 3 -14.90 32.13 -4.37
N VAL A 4 -15.29 30.88 -4.61
CA VAL A 4 -16.19 30.14 -3.71
C VAL A 4 -15.47 29.80 -2.42
N LEU A 5 -14.25 29.27 -2.52
CA LEU A 5 -13.46 28.87 -1.34
C LEU A 5 -13.10 30.07 -0.48
N THR A 6 -12.65 31.17 -1.09
CA THR A 6 -12.35 32.40 -0.34
C THR A 6 -13.59 33.05 0.26
N GLY A 7 -14.73 33.01 -0.47
CA GLY A 7 -16.02 33.48 0.06
C GLY A 7 -16.54 32.66 1.25
N LEU A 8 -16.10 31.40 1.36
CA LEU A 8 -16.37 30.52 2.51
C LEU A 8 -15.34 30.66 3.64
N GLY A 9 -14.39 31.58 3.55
CA GLY A 9 -13.40 31.87 4.58
C GLY A 9 -12.15 30.98 4.54
N TYR A 10 -11.93 30.17 3.48
CA TYR A 10 -10.72 29.36 3.34
C TYR A 10 -9.55 30.21 2.85
N PHE A 11 -8.40 30.05 3.48
CA PHE A 11 -7.12 30.61 3.03
C PHE A 11 -6.49 29.67 1.99
N LEU A 12 -6.18 30.19 0.82
CA LEU A 12 -5.58 29.42 -0.27
C LEU A 12 -4.09 29.69 -0.36
N GLY A 13 -3.27 28.65 -0.27
CA GLY A 13 -1.85 28.73 -0.55
C GLY A 13 -1.60 28.76 -2.06
N LEU A 14 -1.81 29.92 -2.70
CA LEU A 14 -1.76 30.07 -4.16
C LEU A 14 -0.44 29.59 -4.77
N GLU A 15 0.68 29.73 -4.07
CA GLU A 15 2.00 29.22 -4.48
C GLU A 15 2.06 27.70 -4.64
N LYS A 16 1.17 26.98 -3.94
CA LYS A 16 1.05 25.52 -4.00
C LYS A 16 -0.10 25.04 -4.89
N CYS A 17 -0.83 25.97 -5.47
CA CYS A 17 -1.97 25.65 -6.31
C CYS A 17 -1.56 25.62 -7.79
N ILE A 18 -1.87 24.53 -8.46
CA ILE A 18 -1.76 24.42 -9.92
C ILE A 18 -3.17 24.65 -10.47
N SER A 19 -3.38 25.82 -11.07
CA SER A 19 -4.70 26.26 -11.57
C SER A 19 -4.94 25.87 -13.03
N SER A 20 -3.89 25.61 -13.79
CA SER A 20 -4.01 25.15 -15.18
C SER A 20 -4.27 23.65 -15.23
N PRO A 21 -5.25 23.18 -16.02
CA PRO A 21 -5.46 21.76 -16.23
C PRO A 21 -4.19 21.09 -16.79
N ALA A 22 -3.82 19.94 -16.23
CA ALA A 22 -2.69 19.15 -16.67
C ALA A 22 -3.06 17.66 -16.67
N THR A 23 -2.54 16.91 -17.64
CA THR A 23 -2.75 15.46 -17.72
C THR A 23 -1.83 14.71 -16.78
N ARG A 24 -0.74 15.33 -16.35
CA ARG A 24 0.20 14.78 -15.38
C ARG A 24 0.51 15.80 -14.29
N LEU A 25 0.28 15.41 -13.04
CA LEU A 25 0.43 16.31 -11.89
C LEU A 25 1.03 15.54 -10.70
N GLN A 26 1.96 16.17 -9.99
CA GLN A 26 2.43 15.64 -8.72
C GLN A 26 1.48 16.05 -7.59
N TYR A 27 0.90 15.08 -6.92
CA TYR A 27 -0.02 15.26 -5.80
C TYR A 27 0.29 14.28 -4.67
N LEU A 28 0.40 14.77 -3.43
CA LEU A 28 0.77 13.99 -2.25
C LEU A 28 2.03 13.13 -2.45
N GLY A 29 2.96 13.65 -3.25
CA GLY A 29 4.23 13.00 -3.51
C GLY A 29 4.17 11.82 -4.49
N MET A 30 3.12 11.70 -5.28
CA MET A 30 2.97 10.76 -6.39
C MET A 30 2.64 11.53 -7.66
N PHE A 31 2.99 11.01 -8.83
CA PHE A 31 2.41 11.53 -10.06
C PHE A 31 1.07 10.85 -10.32
N ILE A 32 0.08 11.67 -10.63
CA ILE A 32 -1.19 11.24 -11.19
C ILE A 32 -1.07 11.50 -12.69
N ASP A 33 -1.16 10.48 -13.51
CA ASP A 33 -1.10 10.58 -14.96
C ASP A 33 -2.42 10.05 -15.55
N THR A 34 -3.18 10.97 -16.15
CA THR A 34 -4.50 10.65 -16.73
C THR A 34 -4.38 10.03 -18.11
N ASN A 35 -3.24 10.19 -18.82
CA ASN A 35 -3.03 9.51 -20.09
C ASN A 35 -2.75 8.02 -19.86
N GLU A 36 -1.88 7.72 -18.87
CA GLU A 36 -1.59 6.34 -18.46
C GLU A 36 -2.66 5.76 -17.53
N GLN A 37 -3.57 6.62 -17.05
CA GLN A 37 -4.58 6.27 -16.03
C GLN A 37 -3.95 5.59 -14.82
N ALA A 38 -2.87 6.14 -14.31
CA ALA A 38 -2.04 5.50 -13.29
C ALA A 38 -1.50 6.47 -12.24
N PHE A 39 -1.14 5.89 -11.09
CA PHE A 39 -0.28 6.54 -10.11
C PHE A 39 1.16 6.09 -10.34
N ILE A 40 2.09 7.03 -10.39
CA ILE A 40 3.50 6.77 -10.66
C ILE A 40 4.33 7.26 -9.49
N VAL A 41 5.25 6.42 -9.02
CA VAL A 41 6.20 6.80 -7.96
C VAL A 41 7.30 7.67 -8.57
N PRO A 42 7.59 8.87 -8.02
CA PRO A 42 8.72 9.69 -8.45
C PRO A 42 10.07 8.98 -8.23
N GLN A 43 11.02 9.21 -9.13
CA GLN A 43 12.33 8.57 -9.10
C GLN A 43 13.11 8.86 -7.80
N ASP A 44 13.01 10.09 -7.29
CA ASP A 44 13.64 10.46 -6.02
C ASP A 44 13.12 9.66 -4.82
N LYS A 45 11.87 9.21 -4.87
CA LYS A 45 11.31 8.34 -3.84
C LYS A 45 11.85 6.92 -3.93
N HIS A 46 12.02 6.38 -5.14
CA HIS A 46 12.69 5.09 -5.35
C HIS A 46 14.10 5.10 -4.81
N GLN A 47 14.88 6.12 -5.16
CA GLN A 47 16.24 6.25 -4.69
C GLN A 47 16.32 6.32 -3.16
N ARG A 48 15.52 7.19 -2.53
CA ARG A 48 15.48 7.30 -1.06
C ARG A 48 14.95 6.04 -0.37
N PHE A 49 14.17 5.22 -1.06
CA PHE A 49 13.72 3.93 -0.56
C PHE A 49 14.87 2.93 -0.60
N ALA A 50 15.57 2.81 -1.73
CA ALA A 50 16.72 1.94 -1.91
C ALA A 50 17.84 2.27 -0.90
N GLU A 51 18.22 3.54 -0.78
CA GLU A 51 19.24 4.00 0.17
C GLU A 51 18.89 3.59 1.63
N LEU A 52 17.65 3.83 2.06
CA LEU A 52 17.22 3.44 3.40
C LEU A 52 17.22 1.93 3.59
N ARG A 53 16.79 1.16 2.59
CA ARG A 53 16.78 -0.30 2.60
C ARG A 53 18.19 -0.85 2.76
N GLU A 54 19.15 -0.36 1.99
CA GLU A 54 20.55 -0.78 2.07
C GLU A 54 21.16 -0.48 3.44
N VAL A 55 20.90 0.69 4.00
CA VAL A 55 21.34 1.05 5.36
C VAL A 55 20.81 0.06 6.39
N ILE A 56 19.53 -0.33 6.29
CA ILE A 56 18.93 -1.27 7.23
C ILE A 56 19.51 -2.68 7.02
N LEU A 57 19.66 -3.13 5.78
CA LEU A 57 20.21 -4.46 5.46
C LEU A 57 21.68 -4.60 5.88
N GLY A 58 22.42 -3.50 5.94
CA GLY A 58 23.79 -3.48 6.46
C GLY A 58 23.90 -3.72 7.98
N CYS A 59 22.79 -3.62 8.73
CA CYS A 59 22.79 -3.92 10.17
C CYS A 59 22.87 -5.43 10.42
N LYS A 60 23.66 -5.82 11.44
CA LYS A 60 23.85 -7.24 11.77
C LYS A 60 22.84 -7.78 12.79
N THR A 61 22.65 -7.06 13.88
CA THR A 61 21.90 -7.54 15.06
C THR A 61 20.73 -6.67 15.45
N SER A 62 20.87 -5.36 15.34
CA SER A 62 19.81 -4.41 15.67
C SER A 62 19.77 -3.26 14.68
N VAL A 63 18.63 -2.62 14.60
CA VAL A 63 18.38 -1.45 13.75
C VAL A 63 17.52 -0.45 14.50
N SER A 64 17.72 0.82 14.22
CA SER A 64 16.94 1.90 14.82
C SER A 64 15.43 1.70 14.54
N LEU A 65 14.61 1.76 15.57
CA LEU A 65 13.15 1.73 15.46
C LEU A 65 12.65 2.79 14.45
N LYS A 66 13.24 3.98 14.49
CA LYS A 66 12.89 5.08 13.57
C LYS A 66 13.17 4.73 12.10
N SER A 67 14.21 3.96 11.81
CA SER A 67 14.52 3.51 10.45
C SER A 67 13.46 2.54 9.92
N ILE A 68 13.04 1.59 10.75
CA ILE A 68 11.96 0.66 10.39
C ILE A 68 10.62 1.38 10.20
N GLN A 69 10.29 2.32 11.09
CA GLN A 69 9.08 3.14 10.93
C GLN A 69 9.10 3.97 9.63
N LYS A 70 10.25 4.58 9.30
CA LYS A 70 10.41 5.30 8.02
C LYS A 70 10.26 4.37 6.82
N MET A 71 10.84 3.16 6.89
CA MET A 71 10.74 2.17 5.83
C MET A 71 9.30 1.73 5.59
N MET A 72 8.60 1.38 6.66
CA MET A 72 7.17 1.03 6.61
C MET A 72 6.32 2.18 6.03
N GLY A 73 6.59 3.43 6.45
CA GLY A 73 5.92 4.61 5.91
C GLY A 73 6.15 4.79 4.40
N LYS A 74 7.37 4.51 3.92
CA LYS A 74 7.68 4.53 2.47
C LYS A 74 6.93 3.43 1.71
N CYS A 75 6.90 2.20 2.21
CA CYS A 75 6.10 1.11 1.64
C CYS A 75 4.62 1.50 1.54
N ASN A 76 4.05 2.03 2.62
CA ASN A 76 2.67 2.50 2.62
C ASN A 76 2.43 3.62 1.61
N SER A 77 3.39 4.55 1.44
CA SER A 77 3.27 5.63 0.47
C SER A 77 3.26 5.15 -0.99
N PHE A 78 3.82 3.97 -1.28
CA PHE A 78 3.84 3.37 -2.61
C PHE A 78 2.55 2.60 -2.94
N SER A 79 1.68 2.38 -1.95
CA SER A 79 0.50 1.51 -2.09
C SER A 79 -0.51 1.99 -3.14
N LEU A 80 -0.52 3.27 -3.52
CA LEU A 80 -1.36 3.79 -4.60
C LEU A 80 -0.84 3.34 -5.98
N ALA A 81 0.49 3.36 -6.17
CA ALA A 81 1.11 2.91 -7.41
C ALA A 81 1.33 1.39 -7.44
N PHE A 82 1.50 0.77 -6.28
CA PHE A 82 1.68 -0.67 -6.14
C PHE A 82 0.91 -1.19 -4.92
N PRO A 83 -0.35 -1.62 -5.08
CA PRO A 83 -1.19 -2.08 -3.96
C PRO A 83 -0.59 -3.22 -3.14
N GLY A 84 0.25 -4.06 -3.77
CA GLY A 84 0.95 -5.18 -3.12
C GLY A 84 1.92 -4.79 -2.02
N THR A 85 2.39 -3.53 -1.94
CA THR A 85 3.33 -3.10 -0.89
C THR A 85 2.80 -3.25 0.53
N LYS A 86 1.48 -3.25 0.70
CA LYS A 86 0.85 -3.47 2.02
C LYS A 86 1.08 -4.88 2.57
N PHE A 87 1.31 -5.86 1.72
CA PHE A 87 1.60 -7.23 2.14
C PHE A 87 3.03 -7.39 2.67
N TYR A 88 3.93 -6.49 2.28
CA TYR A 88 5.37 -6.56 2.60
C TYR A 88 5.76 -5.61 3.75
N VAL A 89 4.90 -5.45 4.73
CA VAL A 89 5.15 -4.63 5.94
C VAL A 89 4.84 -5.40 7.23
N ARG A 90 4.56 -6.69 7.14
CA ARG A 90 4.11 -7.49 8.27
C ARG A 90 5.21 -7.68 9.31
N GLU A 91 6.39 -8.09 8.88
CA GLU A 91 7.54 -8.29 9.77
C GLU A 91 8.02 -6.95 10.36
N MET A 92 8.01 -5.87 9.57
CA MET A 92 8.29 -4.52 10.06
C MET A 92 7.29 -4.11 11.14
N ALA A 93 5.99 -4.31 10.91
CA ALA A 93 4.95 -3.98 11.89
C ALA A 93 5.10 -4.79 13.18
N ALA A 94 5.34 -6.11 13.07
CA ALA A 94 5.58 -6.99 14.22
C ALA A 94 6.84 -6.58 15.00
N ALA A 95 7.90 -6.20 14.32
CA ALA A 95 9.14 -5.75 14.93
C ALA A 95 8.94 -4.42 15.68
N ILE A 96 8.20 -3.47 15.12
CA ILE A 96 7.83 -2.21 15.78
C ILE A 96 7.00 -2.49 17.04
N GLY A 97 6.01 -3.39 16.94
CA GLY A 97 5.17 -3.76 18.08
C GLY A 97 5.96 -4.38 19.24
N LYS A 98 6.94 -5.25 18.91
CA LYS A 98 7.83 -5.88 19.92
C LYS A 98 8.80 -4.90 20.57
N ALA A 99 9.21 -3.85 19.86
CA ALA A 99 10.14 -2.86 20.41
C ALA A 99 9.52 -2.02 21.54
N GLY A 100 8.20 -1.89 21.60
CA GLY A 100 7.49 -1.10 22.63
C GLY A 100 8.03 0.34 22.72
N HIS A 101 8.56 0.69 23.88
CA HIS A 101 9.23 1.98 24.13
C HIS A 101 10.75 1.98 23.82
N GLY A 102 11.28 0.88 23.30
CA GLY A 102 12.68 0.77 22.91
C GLY A 102 13.03 1.68 21.72
N ARG A 103 14.32 1.97 21.58
CA ARG A 103 14.84 2.74 20.43
C ARG A 103 15.35 1.87 19.29
N GLU A 104 15.53 0.59 19.56
CA GLU A 104 16.08 -0.39 18.63
C GLU A 104 15.15 -1.59 18.46
N VAL A 105 15.26 -2.19 17.32
CA VAL A 105 14.53 -3.39 16.90
C VAL A 105 15.54 -4.49 16.63
N THR A 106 15.31 -5.69 17.13
CA THR A 106 16.12 -6.87 16.78
C THR A 106 15.97 -7.18 15.29
N PHE A 107 17.09 -7.30 14.60
CA PHE A 107 17.11 -7.57 13.17
C PHE A 107 16.99 -9.07 12.90
N THR A 108 15.75 -9.54 12.79
CA THR A 108 15.43 -10.97 12.58
C THR A 108 15.62 -11.38 11.12
N GLN A 109 15.75 -12.69 10.89
CA GLN A 109 15.82 -13.23 9.52
C GLN A 109 14.51 -12.98 8.72
N GLY A 110 13.35 -12.98 9.38
CA GLY A 110 12.07 -12.65 8.76
C GLY A 110 12.07 -11.20 8.25
N LEU A 111 12.50 -10.26 9.09
CA LEU A 111 12.63 -8.85 8.72
C LEU A 111 13.63 -8.65 7.56
N ARG A 112 14.76 -9.39 7.59
CA ARG A 112 15.73 -9.36 6.50
C ARG A 112 15.12 -9.80 5.18
N LYS A 113 14.47 -10.97 5.15
CA LYS A 113 13.81 -11.50 3.93
C LYS A 113 12.76 -10.55 3.39
N GLU A 114 11.96 -9.92 4.26
CA GLU A 114 10.94 -8.94 3.84
C GLU A 114 11.59 -7.72 3.18
N LEU A 115 12.69 -7.21 3.73
CA LEU A 115 13.44 -6.09 3.16
C LEU A 115 14.16 -6.46 1.86
N GLU A 116 14.77 -7.65 1.78
CA GLU A 116 15.40 -8.15 0.56
C GLU A 116 14.38 -8.29 -0.56
N PHE A 117 13.22 -8.87 -0.25
CA PHE A 117 12.11 -8.97 -1.21
C PHE A 117 11.66 -7.59 -1.71
N GLY A 118 11.66 -6.57 -0.84
CA GLY A 118 11.32 -5.18 -1.21
C GLY A 118 12.26 -4.56 -2.26
N GLY A 119 13.39 -5.20 -2.59
CA GLY A 119 14.37 -4.71 -3.56
C GLY A 119 13.83 -4.51 -4.97
N PHE A 120 12.76 -5.22 -5.34
CA PHE A 120 12.11 -5.02 -6.64
C PHE A 120 11.53 -3.60 -6.79
N LEU A 121 11.22 -2.92 -5.68
CA LEU A 121 10.73 -1.53 -5.70
C LEU A 121 11.81 -0.51 -6.05
N ASP A 122 13.09 -0.86 -5.94
CA ASP A 122 14.19 0.06 -6.24
C ASP A 122 14.21 0.42 -7.74
N THR A 123 13.86 -0.55 -8.57
CA THR A 123 13.88 -0.46 -10.03
C THR A 123 12.48 -0.54 -10.66
N TRP A 124 11.43 -0.41 -9.85
CA TRP A 124 10.07 -0.47 -10.36
C TRP A 124 9.75 0.76 -11.21
N ASP A 125 9.79 0.59 -12.49
CA ASP A 125 9.48 1.60 -13.50
C ASP A 125 8.06 1.50 -14.08
N LYS A 126 7.31 0.45 -13.66
CA LYS A 126 5.97 0.19 -14.16
C LYS A 126 4.94 0.99 -13.38
N CYS A 127 3.93 1.46 -14.08
CA CYS A 127 2.71 1.97 -13.46
C CYS A 127 1.66 0.86 -13.42
N VAL A 128 0.85 0.85 -12.37
CA VAL A 128 -0.33 0.01 -12.31
C VAL A 128 -1.52 0.88 -12.73
N PRO A 129 -2.10 0.63 -13.89
CA PRO A 129 -3.24 1.41 -14.36
C PRO A 129 -4.40 1.37 -13.38
N TRP A 130 -5.17 2.44 -13.33
CA TRP A 130 -6.42 2.45 -12.57
C TRP A 130 -7.31 1.34 -13.09
N ARG A 131 -7.97 0.67 -12.17
CA ARG A 131 -8.92 -0.36 -12.58
C ARG A 131 -10.03 0.27 -13.41
N GLN A 132 -10.26 -0.27 -14.60
CA GLN A 132 -11.44 0.08 -15.36
C GLN A 132 -12.68 -0.22 -14.53
N GLU A 133 -13.64 0.70 -14.58
CA GLU A 133 -14.94 0.48 -13.96
C GLU A 133 -15.57 -0.78 -14.57
N ARG A 134 -15.70 -1.81 -13.76
CA ARG A 134 -16.31 -3.07 -14.20
C ARG A 134 -17.76 -3.07 -13.74
N ARG A 135 -18.66 -3.38 -14.67
CA ARG A 135 -20.05 -3.63 -14.29
C ARG A 135 -20.07 -4.89 -13.41
N VAL A 136 -20.67 -4.75 -12.24
CA VAL A 136 -20.90 -5.89 -11.35
C VAL A 136 -21.90 -6.81 -12.03
N SER A 137 -21.46 -8.00 -12.42
CA SER A 137 -22.30 -9.03 -13.04
C SER A 137 -22.86 -10.00 -12.02
N LEU A 138 -22.19 -10.14 -10.89
CA LEU A 138 -22.57 -11.05 -9.82
C LEU A 138 -22.15 -10.45 -8.47
N VAL A 139 -23.05 -10.50 -7.51
CA VAL A 139 -22.75 -10.19 -6.11
C VAL A 139 -22.70 -11.50 -5.33
N MET A 140 -21.64 -11.71 -4.57
CA MET A 140 -21.52 -12.85 -3.68
C MET A 140 -21.05 -12.40 -2.29
N SER A 141 -21.58 -13.10 -1.28
CA SER A 141 -21.10 -12.99 0.10
C SER A 141 -20.34 -14.26 0.45
N THR A 142 -19.18 -14.13 1.06
CA THR A 142 -18.38 -15.27 1.50
C THR A 142 -18.10 -15.15 2.99
N ASP A 143 -18.14 -16.27 3.69
CA ASP A 143 -17.74 -16.36 5.09
C ASP A 143 -16.99 -17.66 5.32
N ALA A 144 -16.02 -17.64 6.24
CA ALA A 144 -15.22 -18.79 6.58
C ALA A 144 -14.84 -18.79 8.06
N SER A 145 -14.91 -19.96 8.67
CA SER A 145 -14.43 -20.21 10.04
C SER A 145 -13.28 -21.24 10.00
N SER A 146 -12.78 -21.62 11.16
CA SER A 146 -11.80 -22.71 11.28
C SER A 146 -12.32 -24.08 10.84
N HIS A 147 -13.64 -24.25 10.68
CA HIS A 147 -14.25 -25.55 10.43
C HIS A 147 -14.98 -25.66 9.10
N ARG A 148 -15.48 -24.54 8.58
CA ARG A 148 -16.32 -24.53 7.36
C ARG A 148 -16.22 -23.21 6.62
N TRP A 149 -16.59 -23.26 5.34
CA TRP A 149 -16.75 -22.10 4.48
C TRP A 149 -18.15 -22.07 3.87
N ALA A 150 -18.63 -20.89 3.50
CA ALA A 150 -19.89 -20.69 2.79
C ALA A 150 -19.78 -19.55 1.79
N VAL A 151 -20.50 -19.67 0.69
CA VAL A 151 -20.67 -18.65 -0.34
C VAL A 151 -22.14 -18.51 -0.66
N ILE A 152 -22.63 -17.29 -0.67
CA ILE A 152 -23.99 -16.96 -1.08
C ILE A 152 -23.90 -16.15 -2.37
N PHE A 153 -24.46 -16.68 -3.45
CA PHE A 153 -24.63 -15.98 -4.71
C PHE A 153 -25.97 -15.25 -4.74
N HIS A 154 -25.91 -13.95 -5.02
CA HIS A 154 -27.11 -13.10 -5.08
C HIS A 154 -27.55 -12.93 -6.54
N PHE A 155 -28.50 -13.73 -6.98
CA PHE A 155 -29.16 -13.64 -8.29
C PHE A 155 -30.59 -13.14 -8.08
N PRO A 156 -30.86 -11.83 -8.12
CA PRO A 156 -32.25 -11.37 -7.93
C PRO A 156 -33.22 -12.03 -8.95
N PRO A 157 -34.33 -12.57 -8.51
CA PRO A 157 -34.85 -12.62 -7.13
C PRO A 157 -34.36 -13.81 -6.28
N ARG A 158 -33.41 -14.61 -6.76
CA ARG A 158 -32.95 -15.85 -6.10
C ARG A 158 -31.62 -15.62 -5.38
N LYS A 159 -31.40 -16.47 -4.36
CA LYS A 159 -30.10 -16.64 -3.71
C LYS A 159 -29.75 -18.13 -3.80
N GLN A 160 -28.50 -18.42 -4.04
CA GLN A 160 -27.96 -19.77 -3.99
C GLN A 160 -26.84 -19.79 -2.95
N GLU A 161 -26.94 -20.73 -2.02
CA GLU A 161 -25.93 -20.95 -0.99
C GLU A 161 -25.17 -22.23 -1.28
N ILE A 162 -23.86 -22.18 -1.18
CA ILE A 162 -22.94 -23.31 -1.29
C ILE A 162 -21.98 -23.20 -0.12
N GLY A 163 -21.74 -24.29 0.59
CA GLY A 163 -20.78 -24.34 1.68
C GLY A 163 -20.44 -25.77 2.05
N ASP A 164 -19.27 -25.94 2.66
CA ASP A 164 -18.79 -27.23 3.11
C ASP A 164 -17.84 -27.08 4.30
N TYR A 165 -17.47 -28.19 4.90
CA TYR A 165 -16.41 -28.27 5.90
C TYR A 165 -15.05 -28.28 5.22
N TRP A 166 -14.03 -27.76 5.90
CA TRP A 166 -12.65 -27.93 5.45
C TRP A 166 -12.29 -29.42 5.55
N GLU A 167 -11.63 -29.96 4.54
CA GLU A 167 -11.01 -31.27 4.66
C GLU A 167 -9.85 -31.19 5.68
N GLU A 168 -9.68 -32.24 6.48
CA GLU A 168 -8.72 -32.26 7.60
C GLU A 168 -7.24 -32.10 7.20
N ASP A 169 -6.92 -32.17 5.91
CA ASP A 169 -5.56 -32.15 5.38
C ASP A 169 -5.04 -30.75 4.94
N ILE A 170 -5.75 -29.65 5.27
CA ILE A 170 -5.26 -28.30 4.98
C ILE A 170 -4.69 -27.70 6.27
N HIS A 171 -3.47 -28.15 6.64
CA HIS A 171 -2.62 -27.54 7.67
C HIS A 171 -1.43 -26.83 7.03
#